data_c03d52d328bfd7e2fb45888310181022
#
_entry.id   c03d52d328bfd7e2fb45888310181022
#
_cell.length_a   1.000
_cell.length_b   1.000
_cell.length_c   1.000
_cell.angle_alpha   90.00
_cell.angle_beta   90.00
_cell.angle_gamma   90.00
#
_symmetry.space_group_name_H-M   'P 1'
#
loop_
_entity.id
_entity.type
_entity.pdbx_description
1 polymer ?
#
loop_
_entity_poly.entity_id
_entity_poly.type
_entity_poly.pdbx_seq_one_letter_code
_entity_poly.pdbx_strand_id
1 'polypeptide(L)'
;MDAVRKNLPFSGYSDAYALPSIIRCETNLYLAQFAFMKLLPAKYIIEQALAQGTLTPGMKVLETSSGTFALGLAVVCRERGFQLEIFTDPVMDRGLENRLNSLGAEVVIITEKAQQGGYQRSRLDALHARMTQLGHSCFWPRQYETPDNPAAYKLFADQISGMLGADITLVGSVGSGGSTCGTIGRLRQKAPGARLVGVDTFNSVIFGQPDGERKLRGLGNSLVPKNVKHELYDEVHFISAPLAFAATRTLHERHAVFAGPTSGASYIVGRWRARQYPRESVVVICPDEGHRYVEAVYDKEWLQQNACLNEAGVLEAPATENHPSTALPPWNRYLWKRKAREAVLSVWSKFDEPR
;
A
#
# COMPACT_ATOMS: atom_id res chain seq x y z
N MET A 1 17.39 1.92 -25.97
CA MET A 1 18.35 2.43 -24.94
C MET A 1 18.54 1.50 -23.72
N ASP A 2 18.08 0.25 -23.75
CA ASP A 2 17.93 -0.56 -22.53
C ASP A 2 18.90 -1.76 -22.39
N ALA A 3 19.74 -2.04 -23.38
CA ALA A 3 20.70 -3.15 -23.27
C ALA A 3 22.01 -2.79 -22.57
N VAL A 4 22.38 -1.52 -22.51
CA VAL A 4 23.69 -1.07 -21.96
C VAL A 4 23.65 -0.87 -20.44
N ARG A 5 22.46 -0.63 -19.83
CA ARG A 5 22.33 -0.48 -18.36
C ARG A 5 22.50 -1.77 -17.56
N LYS A 6 22.45 -2.94 -18.20
CA LYS A 6 22.55 -4.24 -17.49
C LYS A 6 23.91 -4.57 -16.88
N ASN A 7 24.96 -3.82 -17.18
CA ASN A 7 26.32 -4.10 -16.73
C ASN A 7 26.97 -3.01 -15.86
N LEU A 8 26.24 -1.96 -15.48
CA LEU A 8 26.74 -0.95 -14.58
C LEU A 8 26.20 -1.16 -13.15
N PRO A 9 27.03 -0.97 -12.12
CA PRO A 9 26.55 -1.02 -10.74
C PRO A 9 25.51 0.07 -10.50
N PHE A 10 24.54 -0.22 -9.62
CA PHE A 10 23.58 0.79 -9.16
C PHE A 10 24.30 1.91 -8.40
N SER A 11 23.81 3.14 -8.51
CA SER A 11 24.39 4.29 -7.83
C SER A 11 24.03 4.37 -6.34
N GLY A 12 23.04 3.61 -5.90
CA GLY A 12 22.62 3.54 -4.50
C GLY A 12 21.61 2.40 -4.26
N TYR A 13 21.29 2.18 -2.99
CA TYR A 13 20.32 1.19 -2.56
C TYR A 13 18.93 1.47 -3.17
N SER A 14 18.53 2.76 -3.20
CA SER A 14 17.24 3.15 -3.77
C SER A 14 17.12 2.86 -5.27
N ASP A 15 18.21 2.89 -6.02
CA ASP A 15 18.21 2.50 -7.44
C ASP A 15 18.08 0.97 -7.61
N ALA A 16 18.73 0.21 -6.74
CA ALA A 16 18.76 -1.24 -6.82
C ALA A 16 17.41 -1.89 -6.45
N TYR A 17 16.69 -1.30 -5.48
CA TYR A 17 15.52 -1.91 -4.86
C TYR A 17 14.20 -1.15 -5.05
N ALA A 18 14.16 -0.13 -5.92
CA ALA A 18 12.93 0.62 -6.18
C ALA A 18 11.86 -0.19 -6.91
N LEU A 19 12.26 -1.07 -7.82
CA LEU A 19 11.35 -1.92 -8.59
C LEU A 19 11.30 -3.36 -8.04
N PRO A 20 10.17 -4.07 -8.23
CA PRO A 20 10.00 -5.42 -7.72
C PRO A 20 10.69 -6.47 -8.62
N SER A 21 10.92 -7.63 -8.03
CA SER A 21 11.09 -8.88 -8.77
C SER A 21 9.73 -9.41 -9.21
N ILE A 22 9.61 -9.85 -10.46
CA ILE A 22 8.39 -10.47 -10.98
C ILE A 22 8.54 -11.97 -10.94
N ILE A 23 7.72 -12.62 -10.10
CA ILE A 23 7.77 -14.07 -9.83
C ILE A 23 6.52 -14.71 -10.43
N ARG A 24 6.69 -15.69 -11.30
CA ARG A 24 5.57 -16.49 -11.80
C ARG A 24 5.28 -17.63 -10.83
N CYS A 25 4.10 -17.64 -10.22
CA CYS A 25 3.69 -18.65 -9.24
C CYS A 25 2.79 -19.73 -9.82
N GLU A 26 1.88 -19.37 -10.71
CA GLU A 26 0.99 -20.29 -11.42
C GLU A 26 1.00 -19.93 -12.92
N THR A 27 0.26 -20.65 -13.76
CA THR A 27 0.30 -20.47 -15.22
C THR A 27 0.07 -19.01 -15.65
N ASN A 28 -0.86 -18.32 -14.97
CA ASN A 28 -1.27 -16.95 -15.27
C ASN A 28 -1.24 -16.03 -14.04
N LEU A 29 -0.61 -16.47 -12.94
CA LEU A 29 -0.47 -15.71 -11.70
C LEU A 29 0.98 -15.28 -11.48
N TYR A 30 1.18 -13.98 -11.36
CA TYR A 30 2.48 -13.34 -11.16
C TYR A 30 2.45 -12.50 -9.89
N LEU A 31 3.54 -12.52 -9.12
CA LEU A 31 3.74 -11.66 -7.96
C LEU A 31 4.78 -10.60 -8.28
N ALA A 32 4.46 -9.37 -8.01
CA ALA A 32 5.40 -8.25 -8.03
C ALA A 32 5.93 -8.04 -6.61
N GLN A 33 7.01 -8.75 -6.25
CA GLN A 33 7.60 -8.74 -4.92
C GLN A 33 8.57 -7.58 -4.78
N PHE A 34 8.20 -6.58 -3.99
CA PHE A 34 9.07 -5.48 -3.58
C PHE A 34 9.82 -5.85 -2.30
N ALA A 35 11.05 -5.38 -2.15
CA ALA A 35 11.73 -5.38 -0.86
C ALA A 35 10.95 -4.50 0.15
N PHE A 36 10.63 -3.26 -0.24
CA PHE A 36 9.59 -2.42 0.36
C PHE A 36 9.13 -1.36 -0.66
N MET A 37 7.91 -1.50 -1.11
CA MET A 37 7.33 -0.78 -2.24
C MET A 37 7.37 0.75 -2.10
N LYS A 38 7.30 1.25 -0.87
CA LYS A 38 7.26 2.70 -0.60
C LYS A 38 8.59 3.41 -0.88
N LEU A 39 9.67 2.68 -1.15
CA LEU A 39 10.93 3.24 -1.63
C LEU A 39 10.74 3.94 -2.97
N LEU A 40 9.96 3.35 -3.88
CA LEU A 40 9.72 3.89 -5.21
C LEU A 40 9.09 5.29 -5.18
N PRO A 41 7.94 5.53 -4.51
CA PRO A 41 7.37 6.87 -4.42
C PRO A 41 8.21 7.83 -3.56
N ALA A 42 8.88 7.36 -2.51
CA ALA A 42 9.77 8.22 -1.72
C ALA A 42 10.91 8.79 -2.58
N LYS A 43 11.57 7.92 -3.36
CA LYS A 43 12.62 8.32 -4.30
C LYS A 43 12.09 9.30 -5.35
N TYR A 44 10.99 8.95 -6.00
CA TYR A 44 10.41 9.77 -7.07
C TYR A 44 10.03 11.18 -6.57
N ILE A 45 9.34 11.28 -5.43
CA ILE A 45 8.91 12.55 -4.85
C ILE A 45 10.13 13.45 -4.52
N ILE A 46 11.16 12.89 -3.89
CA ILE A 46 12.39 13.65 -3.57
C ILE A 46 13.11 14.10 -4.85
N GLU A 47 13.23 13.23 -5.86
CA GLU A 47 13.87 13.57 -7.13
C GLU A 47 13.10 14.64 -7.91
N GLN A 48 11.75 14.58 -7.93
CA GLN A 48 10.92 15.61 -8.53
C GLN A 48 11.06 16.95 -7.79
N ALA A 49 11.05 16.93 -6.46
CA ALA A 49 11.22 18.13 -5.65
C ALA A 49 12.59 18.81 -5.88
N LEU A 50 13.66 18.03 -6.01
CA LEU A 50 14.99 18.52 -6.37
C LEU A 50 15.01 19.10 -7.79
N ALA A 51 14.44 18.41 -8.76
CA ALA A 51 14.39 18.87 -10.16
C ALA A 51 13.58 20.17 -10.33
N GLN A 52 12.54 20.35 -9.50
CA GLN A 52 11.68 21.55 -9.49
C GLN A 52 12.22 22.67 -8.62
N GLY A 53 13.29 22.45 -7.85
CA GLY A 53 13.85 23.43 -6.92
C GLY A 53 12.98 23.67 -5.66
N THR A 54 11.98 22.84 -5.40
CA THR A 54 11.11 22.92 -4.20
C THR A 54 11.75 22.26 -2.98
N LEU A 55 12.75 21.41 -3.19
CA LEU A 55 13.67 20.88 -2.18
C LEU A 55 15.10 21.29 -2.58
N THR A 56 15.79 22.00 -1.71
CA THR A 56 17.17 22.47 -1.95
C THR A 56 18.11 22.03 -0.82
N PRO A 57 19.43 21.97 -1.05
CA PRO A 57 20.40 21.64 -0.01
C PRO A 57 20.20 22.47 1.26
N GLY A 58 20.27 21.82 2.42
CA GLY A 58 20.08 22.45 3.73
C GLY A 58 18.63 22.46 4.24
N MET A 59 17.64 22.19 3.40
CA MET A 59 16.26 22.00 3.85
C MET A 59 16.07 20.67 4.59
N LYS A 60 15.15 20.66 5.55
CA LYS A 60 14.73 19.45 6.28
C LYS A 60 13.49 18.84 5.62
N VAL A 61 13.48 17.53 5.44
CA VAL A 61 12.29 16.79 4.98
C VAL A 61 11.44 16.40 6.19
N LEU A 62 10.15 16.70 6.15
CA LEU A 62 9.19 16.40 7.22
C LEU A 62 8.09 15.49 6.67
N GLU A 63 7.69 14.42 7.38
CA GLU A 63 6.55 13.61 6.97
C GLU A 63 5.85 12.94 8.17
N THR A 64 4.57 12.59 7.99
CA THR A 64 3.82 11.76 8.95
C THR A 64 3.73 10.33 8.42
N SER A 65 4.32 9.38 9.12
CA SER A 65 4.21 7.98 8.73
C SER A 65 4.58 7.06 9.89
N SER A 66 3.80 6.00 10.11
CA SER A 66 4.10 4.91 11.03
C SER A 66 4.54 3.63 10.30
N GLY A 67 4.85 3.71 8.99
CA GLY A 67 5.10 2.56 8.13
C GLY A 67 6.26 2.72 7.15
N THR A 68 6.25 1.88 6.12
CA THR A 68 7.36 1.74 5.15
C THR A 68 7.63 2.99 4.31
N PHE A 69 6.73 3.99 4.26
CA PHE A 69 7.03 5.25 3.59
C PHE A 69 8.07 6.08 4.36
N ALA A 70 8.00 6.09 5.70
CA ALA A 70 9.06 6.69 6.53
C ALA A 70 10.42 6.05 6.24
N LEU A 71 10.46 4.70 6.14
CA LEU A 71 11.68 3.99 5.79
C LEU A 71 12.20 4.37 4.39
N GLY A 72 11.30 4.46 3.40
CA GLY A 72 11.67 4.89 2.05
C GLY A 72 12.29 6.28 2.04
N LEU A 73 11.67 7.23 2.75
CA LEU A 73 12.25 8.57 2.91
C LEU A 73 13.58 8.56 3.64
N ALA A 74 13.73 7.76 4.71
CA ALA A 74 14.98 7.68 5.46
C ALA A 74 16.14 7.18 4.58
N VAL A 75 15.91 6.16 3.76
CA VAL A 75 16.91 5.68 2.78
C VAL A 75 17.29 6.79 1.80
N VAL A 76 16.29 7.40 1.15
CA VAL A 76 16.55 8.40 0.10
C VAL A 76 17.17 9.68 0.68
N CYS A 77 16.70 10.16 1.83
CA CYS A 77 17.27 11.32 2.50
C CYS A 77 18.73 11.06 2.91
N ARG A 78 19.03 9.85 3.42
CA ARG A 78 20.43 9.47 3.74
C ARG A 78 21.33 9.45 2.52
N GLU A 79 20.87 8.89 1.40
CA GLU A 79 21.62 8.87 0.13
C GLU A 79 21.83 10.27 -0.46
N ARG A 80 20.88 11.18 -0.28
CA ARG A 80 20.91 12.55 -0.84
C ARG A 80 21.43 13.61 0.12
N GLY A 81 21.77 13.24 1.37
CA GLY A 81 22.31 14.16 2.37
C GLY A 81 21.28 15.10 3.02
N PHE A 82 19.98 14.72 3.03
CA PHE A 82 18.93 15.49 3.69
C PHE A 82 18.68 15.01 5.12
N GLN A 83 18.38 15.95 6.01
CA GLN A 83 17.82 15.64 7.31
C GLN A 83 16.34 15.25 7.17
N LEU A 84 15.92 14.25 7.93
CA LEU A 84 14.54 13.76 7.94
C LEU A 84 13.97 13.78 9.36
N GLU A 85 12.77 14.31 9.49
CA GLU A 85 11.99 14.30 10.74
C GLU A 85 10.63 13.62 10.48
N ILE A 86 10.33 12.56 11.21
CA ILE A 86 9.13 11.74 11.05
C ILE A 86 8.22 11.89 12.27
N PHE A 87 7.00 12.39 12.04
CA PHE A 87 5.94 12.45 13.05
C PHE A 87 5.14 11.16 13.02
N THR A 88 5.18 10.41 14.10
CA THR A 88 4.53 9.11 14.21
C THR A 88 3.72 8.99 15.51
N ASP A 89 3.14 7.82 15.76
CA ASP A 89 2.37 7.49 16.94
C ASP A 89 2.92 6.19 17.59
N PRO A 90 2.49 5.82 18.80
CA PRO A 90 2.95 4.61 19.50
C PRO A 90 2.69 3.29 18.77
N VAL A 91 1.97 3.35 17.65
CA VAL A 91 1.67 2.19 16.78
C VAL A 91 2.89 1.77 15.94
N MET A 92 3.91 2.64 15.80
CA MET A 92 5.16 2.31 15.11
C MET A 92 5.87 1.14 15.81
N ASP A 93 6.24 0.12 15.05
CA ASP A 93 7.00 -0.99 15.62
C ASP A 93 8.46 -0.56 15.92
N ARG A 94 9.01 -1.11 17.00
CA ARG A 94 10.36 -0.78 17.50
C ARG A 94 11.45 -1.08 16.45
N GLY A 95 11.28 -2.12 15.65
CA GLY A 95 12.24 -2.47 14.60
C GLY A 95 12.32 -1.40 13.51
N LEU A 96 11.17 -0.83 13.12
CA LEU A 96 11.13 0.28 12.19
C LEU A 96 11.73 1.54 12.80
N GLU A 97 11.39 1.89 14.04
CA GLU A 97 11.97 3.04 14.74
C GLU A 97 13.50 2.96 14.80
N ASN A 98 14.04 1.80 15.20
CA ASN A 98 15.49 1.57 15.24
C ASN A 98 16.15 1.75 13.86
N ARG A 99 15.51 1.28 12.78
CA ARG A 99 16.02 1.46 11.42
C ARG A 99 16.00 2.92 10.98
N LEU A 100 14.96 3.67 11.33
CA LEU A 100 14.87 5.12 11.04
C LEU A 100 16.00 5.88 11.75
N ASN A 101 16.19 5.63 13.04
CA ASN A 101 17.23 6.24 13.85
C ASN A 101 18.64 5.90 13.32
N SER A 102 18.89 4.64 12.91
CA SER A 102 20.18 4.24 12.35
C SER A 102 20.48 4.88 10.99
N LEU A 103 19.47 5.29 10.25
CA LEU A 103 19.59 6.07 9.01
C LEU A 103 19.71 7.57 9.26
N GLY A 104 19.66 8.01 10.52
CA GLY A 104 19.78 9.40 10.93
C GLY A 104 18.49 10.21 10.85
N ALA A 105 17.33 9.55 10.76
CA ALA A 105 16.03 10.21 10.86
C ALA A 105 15.71 10.55 12.33
N GLU A 106 15.15 11.73 12.56
CA GLU A 106 14.57 12.13 13.84
C GLU A 106 13.12 11.61 13.92
N VAL A 107 12.82 10.79 14.93
CA VAL A 107 11.48 10.20 15.12
C VAL A 107 10.78 10.88 16.28
N VAL A 108 9.66 11.57 15.99
CA VAL A 108 8.84 12.28 16.97
C VAL A 108 7.56 11.47 17.20
N ILE A 109 7.44 10.87 18.38
CA ILE A 109 6.28 10.04 18.76
C ILE A 109 5.22 10.92 19.41
N ILE A 110 4.04 11.01 18.79
CA ILE A 110 2.88 11.75 19.29
C ILE A 110 2.02 10.79 20.12
N THR A 111 2.00 11.00 21.42
CA THR A 111 1.30 10.15 22.40
C THR A 111 -0.15 10.58 22.63
N GLU A 112 -0.47 11.84 22.36
CA GLU A 112 -1.83 12.37 22.54
C GLU A 112 -2.68 12.10 21.29
N LYS A 113 -3.89 11.60 21.51
CA LYS A 113 -4.86 11.28 20.47
C LYS A 113 -5.90 12.39 20.37
N ALA A 114 -6.03 13.02 19.20
CA ALA A 114 -7.07 14.03 18.98
C ALA A 114 -8.48 13.41 19.11
N GLN A 115 -9.44 14.17 19.62
CA GLN A 115 -10.83 13.72 19.77
C GLN A 115 -11.47 13.36 18.41
N GLN A 116 -11.17 14.14 17.36
CA GLN A 116 -11.59 13.85 15.99
C GLN A 116 -10.36 13.57 15.11
N GLY A 117 -10.39 12.49 14.34
CA GLY A 117 -9.29 12.08 13.45
C GLY A 117 -8.13 11.34 14.13
N GLY A 118 -8.21 11.12 15.44
CA GLY A 118 -7.29 10.25 16.19
C GLY A 118 -5.82 10.67 16.07
N TYR A 119 -4.93 9.69 16.13
CA TYR A 119 -3.49 9.92 15.99
C TYR A 119 -3.08 10.55 14.66
N GLN A 120 -3.79 10.27 13.58
CA GLN A 120 -3.47 10.86 12.28
C GLN A 120 -3.63 12.38 12.29
N ARG A 121 -4.66 12.88 12.96
CA ARG A 121 -4.87 14.33 13.13
C ARG A 121 -3.78 14.94 13.98
N SER A 122 -3.48 14.37 15.14
CA SER A 122 -2.43 14.89 16.04
C SER A 122 -1.05 14.95 15.38
N ARG A 123 -0.69 13.92 14.59
CA ARG A 123 0.56 13.91 13.83
C ARG A 123 0.62 15.02 12.79
N LEU A 124 -0.49 15.26 12.07
CA LEU A 124 -0.58 16.36 11.09
C LEU A 124 -0.47 17.72 11.75
N ASP A 125 -1.12 17.92 12.90
CA ASP A 125 -1.06 19.18 13.64
C ASP A 125 0.37 19.45 14.14
N ALA A 126 1.06 18.44 14.66
CA ALA A 126 2.47 18.55 15.08
C ALA A 126 3.41 18.86 13.88
N LEU A 127 3.20 18.20 12.74
CA LEU A 127 3.95 18.48 11.52
C LEU A 127 3.73 19.91 11.04
N HIS A 128 2.49 20.41 11.01
CA HIS A 128 2.17 21.77 10.60
C HIS A 128 2.78 22.81 11.55
N ALA A 129 2.75 22.56 12.87
CA ALA A 129 3.42 23.43 13.84
C ALA A 129 4.94 23.48 13.58
N ARG A 130 5.56 22.34 13.27
CA ARG A 130 6.98 22.27 12.93
C ARG A 130 7.31 23.00 11.63
N MET A 131 6.47 22.85 10.60
CA MET A 131 6.60 23.59 9.34
C MET A 131 6.54 25.11 9.57
N THR A 132 5.63 25.57 10.43
CA THR A 132 5.54 26.99 10.78
C THR A 132 6.82 27.51 11.43
N GLN A 133 7.47 26.71 12.30
CA GLN A 133 8.74 27.06 12.93
C GLN A 133 9.90 27.14 11.92
N LEU A 134 9.95 26.21 10.96
CA LEU A 134 11.02 26.11 9.96
C LEU A 134 10.81 27.05 8.75
N GLY A 135 9.59 27.51 8.51
CA GLY A 135 9.25 28.35 7.37
C GLY A 135 9.61 27.71 6.05
N HIS A 136 10.41 28.40 5.23
CA HIS A 136 10.82 27.92 3.92
C HIS A 136 11.99 26.90 3.97
N SER A 137 12.50 26.55 5.17
CA SER A 137 13.63 25.63 5.33
C SER A 137 13.20 24.17 5.45
N CYS A 138 11.97 23.82 5.03
CA CYS A 138 11.49 22.45 5.06
C CYS A 138 10.69 22.09 3.81
N PHE A 139 10.63 20.78 3.54
CA PHE A 139 9.85 20.16 2.48
C PHE A 139 8.99 19.03 3.05
N TRP A 140 7.71 19.00 2.65
CA TRP A 140 6.77 17.94 3.04
C TRP A 140 6.31 17.15 1.82
N PRO A 141 6.65 15.84 1.72
CA PRO A 141 6.30 14.96 0.59
C PRO A 141 4.81 14.72 0.36
N ARG A 142 3.96 14.76 1.40
CA ARG A 142 2.47 14.62 1.32
C ARG A 142 2.02 13.33 0.62
N GLN A 143 2.47 12.16 1.08
CA GLN A 143 2.22 10.88 0.39
C GLN A 143 0.76 10.59 0.02
N TYR A 144 -0.22 11.13 0.77
CA TYR A 144 -1.65 10.89 0.54
C TYR A 144 -2.28 11.85 -0.49
N GLU A 145 -1.59 12.93 -0.85
CA GLU A 145 -2.14 14.01 -1.66
C GLU A 145 -1.35 14.29 -2.93
N THR A 146 -0.02 14.19 -2.86
CA THR A 146 0.84 14.53 -4.01
C THR A 146 0.55 13.65 -5.23
N PRO A 147 0.42 14.22 -6.43
CA PRO A 147 0.29 13.45 -7.67
C PRO A 147 1.57 12.68 -8.01
N ASP A 148 2.70 13.02 -7.44
CA ASP A 148 3.97 12.34 -7.65
C ASP A 148 3.98 10.92 -7.05
N ASN A 149 3.17 10.67 -6.00
CA ASN A 149 3.02 9.33 -5.47
C ASN A 149 2.47 8.32 -6.51
N PRO A 150 1.29 8.51 -7.13
CA PRO A 150 0.87 7.63 -8.21
C PRO A 150 1.77 7.72 -9.46
N ALA A 151 2.37 8.87 -9.75
CA ALA A 151 3.25 9.03 -10.91
C ALA A 151 4.50 8.14 -10.84
N ALA A 152 5.03 7.90 -9.64
CA ALA A 152 6.18 7.00 -9.41
C ALA A 152 5.93 5.59 -9.97
N TYR A 153 4.71 5.10 -9.88
CA TYR A 153 4.37 3.73 -10.29
C TYR A 153 4.25 3.51 -11.80
N LYS A 154 4.44 4.56 -12.63
CA LYS A 154 4.58 4.41 -14.08
C LYS A 154 5.75 3.50 -14.45
N LEU A 155 6.86 3.58 -13.71
CA LEU A 155 8.04 2.70 -13.92
C LEU A 155 7.68 1.22 -13.68
N PHE A 156 6.95 0.93 -12.62
CA PHE A 156 6.46 -0.42 -12.35
C PHE A 156 5.47 -0.91 -13.43
N ALA A 157 4.54 -0.06 -13.85
CA ALA A 157 3.62 -0.39 -14.93
C ALA A 157 4.35 -0.69 -16.25
N ASP A 158 5.37 0.10 -16.59
CA ASP A 158 6.20 -0.12 -17.78
C ASP A 158 7.01 -1.43 -17.69
N GLN A 159 7.54 -1.76 -16.50
CA GLN A 159 8.23 -3.03 -16.25
C GLN A 159 7.31 -4.24 -16.50
N ILE A 160 6.14 -4.30 -15.86
CA ILE A 160 5.23 -5.46 -16.01
C ILE A 160 4.62 -5.53 -17.40
N SER A 161 4.28 -4.38 -18.03
CA SER A 161 3.77 -4.36 -19.40
C SER A 161 4.81 -4.77 -20.43
N GLY A 162 6.09 -4.52 -20.19
CA GLY A 162 7.19 -4.98 -21.03
C GLY A 162 7.40 -6.51 -20.97
N MET A 163 7.06 -7.14 -19.84
CA MET A 163 7.20 -8.59 -19.63
C MET A 163 5.96 -9.39 -20.06
N LEU A 164 4.75 -8.85 -19.80
CA LEU A 164 3.50 -9.61 -19.85
C LEU A 164 2.48 -9.04 -20.85
N GLY A 165 2.80 -7.94 -21.53
CA GLY A 165 1.82 -7.15 -22.23
C GLY A 165 1.05 -6.22 -21.28
N ALA A 166 0.26 -5.29 -21.82
CA ALA A 166 -0.44 -4.30 -21.00
C ALA A 166 -1.86 -4.72 -20.57
N ASP A 167 -2.43 -5.77 -21.19
CA ASP A 167 -3.76 -6.30 -20.82
C ASP A 167 -3.67 -7.22 -19.58
N ILE A 168 -3.51 -6.57 -18.46
CA ILE A 168 -3.23 -7.18 -17.15
C ILE A 168 -4.41 -6.96 -16.21
N THR A 169 -4.75 -7.96 -15.41
CA THR A 169 -5.52 -7.77 -14.18
C THR A 169 -4.56 -7.52 -13.02
N LEU A 170 -4.51 -6.27 -12.56
CA LEU A 170 -3.72 -5.84 -11.42
C LEU A 170 -4.52 -6.04 -10.12
N VAL A 171 -3.93 -6.74 -9.16
CA VAL A 171 -4.50 -6.94 -7.82
C VAL A 171 -3.58 -6.29 -6.79
N GLY A 172 -4.11 -5.43 -5.95
CA GLY A 172 -3.28 -4.75 -4.94
C GLY A 172 -4.04 -4.20 -3.75
N SER A 173 -3.37 -4.21 -2.60
CA SER A 173 -3.87 -3.60 -1.37
C SER A 173 -3.97 -2.08 -1.50
N VAL A 174 -5.06 -1.50 -0.96
CA VAL A 174 -5.35 -0.07 -1.08
C VAL A 174 -5.14 0.61 0.27
N GLY A 175 -4.09 1.44 0.34
CA GLY A 175 -3.84 2.35 1.46
C GLY A 175 -3.93 3.80 0.99
N SER A 176 -2.85 4.34 0.41
CA SER A 176 -2.85 5.70 -0.17
C SER A 176 -3.44 5.80 -1.58
N GLY A 177 -3.66 4.68 -2.27
CA GLY A 177 -4.08 4.61 -3.67
C GLY A 177 -2.94 4.76 -4.69
N GLY A 178 -1.75 5.20 -4.27
CA GLY A 178 -0.65 5.51 -5.18
C GLY A 178 -0.26 4.34 -6.09
N SER A 179 0.03 3.16 -5.53
CA SER A 179 0.46 1.99 -6.29
C SER A 179 -0.60 1.47 -7.25
N THR A 180 -1.82 1.30 -6.77
CA THR A 180 -2.92 0.75 -7.56
C THR A 180 -3.37 1.71 -8.65
N CYS A 181 -3.66 2.96 -8.30
CA CYS A 181 -4.15 3.96 -9.26
C CYS A 181 -3.06 4.40 -10.25
N GLY A 182 -1.81 4.56 -9.79
CA GLY A 182 -0.69 4.95 -10.65
C GLY A 182 -0.36 3.87 -11.69
N THR A 183 -0.29 2.61 -11.25
CA THR A 183 0.01 1.48 -12.14
C THR A 183 -1.10 1.27 -13.17
N ILE A 184 -2.36 1.18 -12.73
CA ILE A 184 -3.47 0.93 -13.67
C ILE A 184 -3.68 2.08 -14.63
N GLY A 185 -3.50 3.33 -14.17
CA GLY A 185 -3.60 4.51 -15.03
C GLY A 185 -2.61 4.45 -16.20
N ARG A 186 -1.37 3.99 -15.93
CA ARG A 186 -0.36 3.82 -16.98
C ARG A 186 -0.63 2.62 -17.88
N LEU A 187 -1.07 1.49 -17.33
CA LEU A 187 -1.43 0.30 -18.12
C LEU A 187 -2.56 0.59 -19.09
N ARG A 188 -3.60 1.31 -18.66
CA ARG A 188 -4.76 1.64 -19.50
C ARG A 188 -4.47 2.62 -20.63
N GLN A 189 -3.39 3.38 -20.56
CA GLN A 189 -2.91 4.16 -21.71
C GLN A 189 -2.48 3.27 -22.88
N LYS A 190 -2.03 2.02 -22.60
CA LYS A 190 -1.58 1.06 -23.60
C LYS A 190 -2.65 0.01 -23.91
N ALA A 191 -3.42 -0.42 -22.89
CA ALA A 191 -4.49 -1.41 -22.99
C ALA A 191 -5.69 -0.96 -22.16
N PRO A 192 -6.70 -0.30 -22.73
CA PRO A 192 -7.88 0.18 -22.01
C PRO A 192 -8.67 -0.92 -21.29
N GLY A 193 -8.52 -2.18 -21.73
CA GLY A 193 -9.09 -3.39 -21.12
C GLY A 193 -8.48 -3.80 -19.79
N ALA A 194 -7.28 -3.31 -19.45
CA ALA A 194 -6.60 -3.65 -18.20
C ALA A 194 -7.50 -3.41 -16.98
N ARG A 195 -7.50 -4.35 -16.06
CA ARG A 195 -8.41 -4.38 -14.89
C ARG A 195 -7.68 -4.06 -13.60
N LEU A 196 -8.39 -3.42 -12.67
CA LEU A 196 -7.91 -3.15 -11.32
C LEU A 196 -8.84 -3.79 -10.30
N VAL A 197 -8.28 -4.67 -9.49
CA VAL A 197 -8.92 -5.29 -8.33
C VAL A 197 -8.27 -4.71 -7.07
N GLY A 198 -9.03 -3.94 -6.32
CA GLY A 198 -8.61 -3.37 -5.05
C GLY A 198 -8.83 -4.36 -3.91
N VAL A 199 -7.87 -4.44 -2.99
CA VAL A 199 -8.02 -5.21 -1.75
C VAL A 199 -8.01 -4.26 -0.57
N ASP A 200 -9.10 -4.23 0.16
CA ASP A 200 -9.30 -3.45 1.38
C ASP A 200 -9.57 -4.40 2.56
N THR A 201 -9.73 -3.86 3.73
CA THR A 201 -10.07 -4.60 4.94
C THR A 201 -11.34 -4.06 5.57
N PHE A 202 -11.93 -4.84 6.46
CA PHE A 202 -13.07 -4.38 7.25
C PHE A 202 -12.68 -3.22 8.17
N ASN A 203 -13.63 -2.37 8.47
CA ASN A 203 -13.46 -1.12 9.24
C ASN A 203 -12.57 -0.07 8.55
N SER A 204 -12.48 -0.10 7.21
CA SER A 204 -11.79 0.91 6.40
C SER A 204 -12.80 1.81 5.69
N VAL A 205 -12.65 3.12 5.79
CA VAL A 205 -13.58 4.07 5.14
C VAL A 205 -13.35 4.24 3.65
N ILE A 206 -12.25 3.71 3.10
CA ILE A 206 -11.86 3.93 1.70
C ILE A 206 -12.99 3.55 0.75
N PHE A 207 -13.54 2.35 0.91
CA PHE A 207 -14.61 1.84 0.04
C PHE A 207 -15.95 1.70 0.76
N GLY A 208 -16.18 2.48 1.85
CA GLY A 208 -17.51 2.63 2.43
C GLY A 208 -17.83 1.74 3.64
N GLN A 209 -16.84 1.09 4.23
CA GLN A 209 -17.00 0.50 5.57
C GLN A 209 -17.01 1.61 6.63
N PRO A 210 -17.69 1.41 7.76
CA PRO A 210 -17.55 2.28 8.93
C PRO A 210 -16.10 2.26 9.43
N ASP A 211 -15.63 3.38 10.01
CA ASP A 211 -14.29 3.41 10.63
C ASP A 211 -14.25 2.59 11.92
N GLY A 212 -13.16 1.87 12.12
CA GLY A 212 -12.97 1.07 13.31
C GLY A 212 -11.55 0.50 13.44
N GLU A 213 -11.36 -0.33 14.46
CA GLU A 213 -10.06 -0.96 14.71
C GLU A 213 -9.68 -1.93 13.59
N ARG A 214 -8.41 -1.87 13.18
CA ARG A 214 -7.82 -2.71 12.14
C ARG A 214 -6.51 -3.33 12.62
N LYS A 215 -6.41 -4.65 12.55
CA LYS A 215 -5.17 -5.38 12.84
C LYS A 215 -4.23 -5.44 11.63
N LEU A 216 -4.76 -5.27 10.41
CA LEU A 216 -3.96 -5.14 9.18
C LEU A 216 -3.46 -3.71 9.02
N ARG A 217 -2.17 -3.59 8.69
CA ARG A 217 -1.53 -2.32 8.35
C ARG A 217 -1.06 -2.33 6.91
N GLY A 218 -0.98 -1.14 6.29
CA GLY A 218 -0.59 -1.01 4.88
C GLY A 218 -1.74 -1.13 3.89
N LEU A 219 -2.93 -1.56 4.34
CA LEU A 219 -4.20 -1.44 3.62
C LEU A 219 -5.29 -0.93 4.56
N GLY A 220 -6.32 -0.31 3.98
CA GLY A 220 -7.35 0.38 4.74
C GLY A 220 -6.88 1.71 5.33
N ASN A 221 -7.84 2.58 5.64
CA ASN A 221 -7.58 3.89 6.24
C ASN A 221 -8.83 4.39 6.97
N SER A 222 -8.65 5.31 7.93
CA SER A 222 -9.71 6.09 8.58
C SER A 222 -10.08 7.37 7.80
N LEU A 223 -9.34 7.68 6.74
CA LEU A 223 -9.60 8.78 5.81
C LEU A 223 -9.57 8.24 4.38
N VAL A 224 -10.26 8.92 3.47
CA VAL A 224 -10.18 8.63 2.02
C VAL A 224 -9.05 9.48 1.43
N PRO A 225 -7.90 8.87 1.05
CA PRO A 225 -6.79 9.61 0.47
C PRO A 225 -7.15 10.20 -0.90
N LYS A 226 -6.65 11.40 -1.22
CA LYS A 226 -6.90 12.07 -2.52
C LYS A 226 -6.37 11.28 -3.72
N ASN A 227 -5.37 10.43 -3.51
CA ASN A 227 -4.79 9.58 -4.55
C ASN A 227 -5.62 8.31 -4.84
N VAL A 228 -6.64 7.98 -4.04
CA VAL A 228 -7.60 6.92 -4.37
C VAL A 228 -8.60 7.46 -5.38
N LYS A 229 -8.51 6.96 -6.61
CA LYS A 229 -9.43 7.27 -7.71
C LYS A 229 -10.39 6.10 -7.88
N HIS A 230 -11.56 6.19 -7.27
CA HIS A 230 -12.55 5.11 -7.20
C HIS A 230 -13.00 4.64 -8.58
N GLU A 231 -13.03 5.55 -9.54
CA GLU A 231 -13.40 5.30 -10.93
C GLU A 231 -12.38 4.41 -11.70
N LEU A 232 -11.25 4.09 -11.08
CA LEU A 232 -10.27 3.18 -11.66
C LEU A 232 -10.49 1.72 -11.26
N TYR A 233 -11.26 1.43 -10.19
CA TYR A 233 -11.47 0.08 -9.68
C TYR A 233 -12.61 -0.64 -10.39
N ASP A 234 -12.33 -1.84 -10.88
CA ASP A 234 -13.35 -2.74 -11.46
C ASP A 234 -14.03 -3.56 -10.36
N GLU A 235 -13.25 -4.04 -9.40
CA GLU A 235 -13.67 -4.85 -8.26
C GLU A 235 -12.96 -4.39 -6.97
N VAL A 236 -13.61 -4.62 -5.83
CA VAL A 236 -13.03 -4.42 -4.50
C VAL A 236 -13.32 -5.66 -3.64
N HIS A 237 -12.30 -6.14 -2.94
CA HIS A 237 -12.41 -7.23 -1.99
C HIS A 237 -12.09 -6.74 -0.58
N PHE A 238 -12.88 -7.18 0.40
CA PHE A 238 -12.64 -6.94 1.82
C PHE A 238 -12.13 -8.23 2.45
N ILE A 239 -10.95 -8.18 3.06
CA ILE A 239 -10.27 -9.33 3.66
C ILE A 239 -10.07 -9.08 5.15
N SER A 240 -10.44 -10.06 5.98
CA SER A 240 -10.19 -10.00 7.42
C SER A 240 -8.72 -10.26 7.76
N ALA A 241 -8.26 -9.76 8.91
CA ALA A 241 -6.88 -9.96 9.35
C ALA A 241 -6.51 -11.45 9.53
N PRO A 242 -7.32 -12.30 10.20
CA PRO A 242 -7.01 -13.72 10.32
C PRO A 242 -6.84 -14.42 8.97
N LEU A 243 -7.69 -14.10 7.99
CA LEU A 243 -7.60 -14.69 6.66
C LEU A 243 -6.36 -14.18 5.90
N ALA A 244 -6.06 -12.89 5.99
CA ALA A 244 -4.84 -12.32 5.39
C ALA A 244 -3.57 -12.96 5.96
N PHE A 245 -3.50 -13.16 7.28
CA PHE A 245 -2.37 -13.80 7.94
C PHE A 245 -2.20 -15.28 7.55
N ALA A 246 -3.31 -16.03 7.46
CA ALA A 246 -3.28 -17.41 6.96
C ALA A 246 -2.80 -17.45 5.49
N ALA A 247 -3.33 -16.57 4.65
CA ALA A 247 -2.93 -16.47 3.24
C ALA A 247 -1.46 -16.08 3.07
N THR A 248 -0.90 -15.26 3.97
CA THR A 248 0.52 -14.89 3.97
C THR A 248 1.41 -16.11 4.22
N ARG A 249 1.08 -16.94 5.22
CA ARG A 249 1.80 -18.19 5.49
C ARG A 249 1.66 -19.17 4.34
N THR A 250 0.45 -19.32 3.79
CA THR A 250 0.22 -20.16 2.60
C THR A 250 1.02 -19.71 1.38
N LEU A 251 1.17 -18.39 1.18
CA LEU A 251 2.02 -17.85 0.13
C LEU A 251 3.48 -18.28 0.32
N HIS A 252 3.99 -18.19 1.53
CA HIS A 252 5.34 -18.64 1.86
C HIS A 252 5.52 -20.16 1.73
N GLU A 253 4.61 -20.94 2.26
CA GLU A 253 4.63 -22.41 2.21
C GLU A 253 4.57 -22.96 0.78
N ARG A 254 3.73 -22.36 -0.09
CA ARG A 254 3.53 -22.85 -1.45
C ARG A 254 4.56 -22.37 -2.46
N HIS A 255 5.03 -21.15 -2.29
CA HIS A 255 5.85 -20.48 -3.32
C HIS A 255 7.20 -19.98 -2.78
N ALA A 256 7.52 -20.25 -1.51
CA ALA A 256 8.70 -19.73 -0.81
C ALA A 256 8.82 -18.19 -0.86
N VAL A 257 7.71 -17.47 -1.10
CA VAL A 257 7.68 -16.01 -1.13
C VAL A 257 7.44 -15.50 0.29
N PHE A 258 8.49 -14.92 0.87
CA PHE A 258 8.47 -14.39 2.23
C PHE A 258 8.01 -12.94 2.20
N ALA A 259 6.74 -12.68 2.54
CA ALA A 259 6.08 -11.40 2.32
C ALA A 259 5.26 -10.94 3.54
N GLY A 260 4.85 -9.67 3.55
CA GLY A 260 3.97 -9.11 4.58
C GLY A 260 2.48 -9.47 4.40
N PRO A 261 1.63 -9.19 5.40
CA PRO A 261 0.22 -9.62 5.40
C PRO A 261 -0.65 -8.93 4.34
N THR A 262 -0.29 -7.77 3.86
CA THR A 262 -0.95 -7.12 2.72
C THR A 262 -0.74 -7.90 1.42
N SER A 263 0.41 -8.56 1.30
CA SER A 263 0.71 -9.48 0.19
C SER A 263 -0.17 -10.72 0.25
N GLY A 264 -0.36 -11.31 1.44
CA GLY A 264 -1.26 -12.44 1.64
C GLY A 264 -2.71 -12.11 1.30
N ALA A 265 -3.21 -10.95 1.75
CA ALA A 265 -4.54 -10.47 1.41
C ALA A 265 -4.73 -10.31 -0.11
N SER A 266 -3.74 -9.73 -0.80
CA SER A 266 -3.78 -9.56 -2.26
C SER A 266 -3.59 -10.89 -3.01
N TYR A 267 -2.74 -11.79 -2.49
CA TYR A 267 -2.47 -13.10 -3.08
C TYR A 267 -3.72 -13.98 -3.15
N ILE A 268 -4.49 -14.08 -2.06
CA ILE A 268 -5.70 -14.91 -2.07
C ILE A 268 -6.71 -14.43 -3.12
N VAL A 269 -6.86 -13.11 -3.28
CA VAL A 269 -7.72 -12.50 -4.30
C VAL A 269 -7.17 -12.77 -5.70
N GLY A 270 -5.87 -12.55 -5.90
CA GLY A 270 -5.22 -12.78 -7.20
C GLY A 270 -5.27 -14.25 -7.62
N ARG A 271 -5.04 -15.19 -6.69
CA ARG A 271 -5.12 -16.62 -6.94
C ARG A 271 -6.53 -17.07 -7.31
N TRP A 272 -7.54 -16.59 -6.58
CA TRP A 272 -8.93 -16.82 -6.94
C TRP A 272 -9.24 -16.27 -8.33
N ARG A 273 -8.82 -15.04 -8.63
CA ARG A 273 -9.03 -14.41 -9.93
C ARG A 273 -8.37 -15.19 -11.06
N ALA A 274 -7.13 -15.60 -10.91
CA ALA A 274 -6.38 -16.36 -11.90
C ALA A 274 -7.06 -17.70 -12.27
N ARG A 275 -7.67 -18.36 -11.28
CA ARG A 275 -8.43 -19.60 -11.49
C ARG A 275 -9.76 -19.37 -12.19
N GLN A 276 -10.48 -18.28 -11.86
CA GLN A 276 -11.74 -17.94 -12.50
C GLN A 276 -11.56 -17.51 -13.96
N TYR A 277 -10.42 -16.90 -14.28
CA TYR A 277 -10.12 -16.34 -15.60
C TYR A 277 -8.76 -16.80 -16.12
N PRO A 278 -8.64 -18.05 -16.61
CA PRO A 278 -7.34 -18.66 -16.98
C PRO A 278 -6.61 -17.95 -18.13
N ARG A 279 -7.30 -17.11 -18.89
CA ARG A 279 -6.72 -16.35 -20.01
C ARG A 279 -6.18 -14.98 -19.60
N GLU A 280 -6.51 -14.50 -18.41
CA GLU A 280 -6.00 -13.20 -17.90
C GLU A 280 -4.60 -13.37 -17.32
N SER A 281 -3.70 -12.43 -17.57
CA SER A 281 -2.46 -12.29 -16.80
C SER A 281 -2.76 -11.55 -15.50
N VAL A 282 -2.73 -12.24 -14.38
CA VAL A 282 -3.02 -11.65 -13.06
C VAL A 282 -1.71 -11.30 -12.35
N VAL A 283 -1.52 -10.01 -12.06
CA VAL A 283 -0.34 -9.51 -11.33
C VAL A 283 -0.76 -9.03 -9.96
N VAL A 284 -0.18 -9.63 -8.92
CA VAL A 284 -0.41 -9.29 -7.52
C VAL A 284 0.72 -8.42 -7.00
N ILE A 285 0.40 -7.26 -6.43
CA ILE A 285 1.38 -6.41 -5.75
C ILE A 285 1.67 -7.00 -4.37
N CYS A 286 2.93 -7.35 -4.11
CA CYS A 286 3.47 -7.75 -2.82
C CYS A 286 4.35 -6.61 -2.28
N PRO A 287 3.83 -5.75 -1.38
CA PRO A 287 4.45 -4.46 -1.06
C PRO A 287 5.73 -4.52 -0.24
N ASP A 288 5.96 -5.59 0.50
CA ASP A 288 7.12 -5.75 1.37
C ASP A 288 7.46 -7.21 1.66
N GLU A 289 8.68 -7.42 2.13
CA GLU A 289 9.15 -8.71 2.62
C GLU A 289 8.67 -8.99 4.04
N GLY A 290 8.72 -10.29 4.45
CA GLY A 290 8.18 -10.80 5.69
C GLY A 290 8.96 -10.44 6.96
N HIS A 291 10.16 -9.85 6.87
CA HIS A 291 11.08 -9.64 7.98
C HIS A 291 10.49 -8.88 9.17
N ARG A 292 9.57 -7.93 8.93
CA ARG A 292 8.87 -7.18 9.99
C ARG A 292 7.79 -7.99 10.71
N TYR A 293 7.46 -9.17 10.23
CA TYR A 293 6.28 -9.93 10.65
C TYR A 293 6.62 -11.31 11.22
N VAL A 294 7.92 -11.59 11.41
CA VAL A 294 8.41 -12.88 11.92
C VAL A 294 7.83 -13.18 13.31
N GLU A 295 7.84 -12.20 14.20
CA GLU A 295 7.35 -12.32 15.58
C GLU A 295 5.82 -12.06 15.70
N ALA A 296 5.09 -12.07 14.57
CA ALA A 296 3.65 -11.81 14.52
C ALA A 296 2.96 -12.79 13.56
N VAL A 297 2.88 -12.47 12.27
CA VAL A 297 2.14 -13.26 11.27
C VAL A 297 2.70 -14.66 11.09
N TYR A 298 4.02 -14.84 11.30
CA TYR A 298 4.71 -16.13 11.20
C TYR A 298 4.88 -16.83 12.56
N ASP A 299 4.46 -16.19 13.65
CA ASP A 299 4.48 -16.75 15.01
C ASP A 299 3.08 -17.26 15.39
N LYS A 300 2.99 -18.59 15.63
CA LYS A 300 1.72 -19.25 15.98
C LYS A 300 1.20 -18.82 17.35
N GLU A 301 2.09 -18.62 18.32
CA GLU A 301 1.72 -18.21 19.68
C GLU A 301 1.14 -16.79 19.65
N TRP A 302 1.81 -15.88 18.94
CA TRP A 302 1.31 -14.52 18.76
C TRP A 302 -0.07 -14.51 18.09
N LEU A 303 -0.28 -15.33 17.06
CA LEU A 303 -1.57 -15.43 16.37
C LEU A 303 -2.69 -15.94 17.29
N GLN A 304 -2.40 -16.90 18.18
CA GLN A 304 -3.36 -17.38 19.17
C GLN A 304 -3.70 -16.29 20.18
N GLN A 305 -2.69 -15.66 20.78
CA GLN A 305 -2.86 -14.60 21.78
C GLN A 305 -3.66 -13.40 21.25
N ASN A 306 -3.53 -13.10 19.95
CA ASN A 306 -4.21 -11.98 19.29
C ASN A 306 -5.51 -12.37 18.61
N ALA A 307 -6.05 -13.58 18.82
CA ALA A 307 -7.25 -14.10 18.17
C ALA A 307 -7.20 -13.95 16.63
N CYS A 308 -6.03 -14.25 16.05
CA CYS A 308 -5.78 -14.16 14.61
C CYS A 308 -5.40 -15.51 13.98
N LEU A 309 -5.34 -16.58 14.76
CA LEU A 309 -5.13 -17.92 14.22
C LEU A 309 -6.38 -18.35 13.48
N ASN A 310 -6.23 -18.59 12.17
CA ASN A 310 -7.31 -19.14 11.33
C ASN A 310 -7.08 -20.64 11.17
N GLU A 311 -7.76 -21.44 11.97
CA GLU A 311 -7.65 -22.91 11.94
C GLU A 311 -8.38 -23.52 10.76
N ALA A 312 -9.39 -22.84 10.21
CA ALA A 312 -10.14 -23.29 9.04
C ALA A 312 -9.35 -23.21 7.72
N GLY A 313 -8.14 -22.64 7.77
CA GLY A 313 -7.30 -22.46 6.59
C GLY A 313 -7.75 -21.32 5.69
N VAL A 314 -7.17 -21.27 4.47
CA VAL A 314 -7.44 -20.22 3.50
C VAL A 314 -8.66 -20.57 2.66
N LEU A 315 -9.62 -19.65 2.59
CA LEU A 315 -10.79 -19.78 1.72
C LEU A 315 -10.36 -19.76 0.24
N GLU A 316 -11.04 -20.56 -0.58
CA GLU A 316 -10.80 -20.65 -2.02
C GLU A 316 -11.62 -19.66 -2.85
N ALA A 317 -12.67 -19.04 -2.26
CA ALA A 317 -13.54 -18.08 -2.91
C ALA A 317 -14.12 -17.05 -1.91
N PRO A 318 -14.46 -15.84 -2.36
CA PRO A 318 -15.19 -14.87 -1.55
C PRO A 318 -16.61 -15.36 -1.25
N ALA A 319 -17.15 -14.92 -0.12
CA ALA A 319 -18.58 -14.96 0.12
C ALA A 319 -19.33 -14.08 -0.90
N THR A 320 -20.66 -14.23 -0.97
CA THR A 320 -21.55 -13.52 -1.89
C THR A 320 -21.27 -12.01 -1.92
N GLU A 321 -21.52 -11.39 -3.07
CA GLU A 321 -21.38 -9.94 -3.29
C GLU A 321 -22.34 -9.17 -2.37
N ASN A 322 -21.81 -8.65 -1.27
CA ASN A 322 -22.53 -7.73 -0.42
C ASN A 322 -22.08 -6.30 -0.72
N HIS A 323 -22.98 -5.34 -0.56
CA HIS A 323 -22.63 -3.93 -0.65
C HIS A 323 -21.49 -3.61 0.33
N PRO A 324 -20.52 -2.70 -0.01
CA PRO A 324 -19.38 -2.42 0.84
C PRO A 324 -19.72 -2.10 2.30
N SER A 325 -20.78 -1.33 2.56
CA SER A 325 -21.19 -0.95 3.93
C SER A 325 -21.75 -2.11 4.77
N THR A 326 -22.19 -3.19 4.14
CA THR A 326 -22.77 -4.39 4.79
C THR A 326 -21.93 -5.64 4.62
N ALA A 327 -20.76 -5.53 3.97
CA ALA A 327 -19.84 -6.65 3.81
C ALA A 327 -19.35 -7.15 5.16
N LEU A 328 -19.32 -8.48 5.34
CA LEU A 328 -18.95 -9.15 6.59
C LEU A 328 -17.71 -10.03 6.41
N PRO A 329 -16.90 -10.19 7.48
CA PRO A 329 -15.77 -11.15 7.47
C PRO A 329 -16.24 -12.58 7.12
N PRO A 330 -15.32 -13.44 6.63
CA PRO A 330 -13.89 -13.19 6.48
C PRO A 330 -13.46 -12.64 5.13
N TRP A 331 -14.25 -12.79 4.04
CA TRP A 331 -13.92 -12.37 2.69
C TRP A 331 -15.16 -12.02 1.90
N ASN A 332 -15.26 -10.77 1.43
CA ASN A 332 -16.34 -10.29 0.58
C ASN A 332 -15.78 -9.69 -0.70
N ARG A 333 -16.55 -9.81 -1.79
CA ARG A 333 -16.31 -9.22 -3.10
C ARG A 333 -17.42 -8.24 -3.44
N TYR A 334 -17.06 -7.12 -4.07
CA TYR A 334 -18.00 -6.17 -4.65
C TYR A 334 -17.55 -5.72 -6.04
N LEU A 335 -18.46 -5.76 -7.02
CA LEU A 335 -18.24 -5.26 -8.38
C LEU A 335 -18.37 -3.75 -8.40
N TRP A 336 -17.27 -3.05 -8.26
CA TRP A 336 -17.25 -1.59 -8.21
C TRP A 336 -17.59 -0.94 -9.55
N LYS A 337 -17.21 -1.58 -10.66
CA LYS A 337 -17.57 -1.19 -12.06
C LYS A 337 -17.15 0.24 -12.41
N ARG A 338 -16.01 0.70 -11.91
CA ARG A 338 -15.42 2.03 -12.18
C ARG A 338 -16.35 3.20 -11.83
N LYS A 339 -17.15 3.05 -10.79
CA LYS A 339 -18.06 4.11 -10.35
C LYS A 339 -17.35 5.07 -9.39
N ALA A 340 -17.82 6.32 -9.34
CA ALA A 340 -17.45 7.24 -8.28
C ALA A 340 -17.93 6.70 -6.92
N ARG A 341 -17.21 7.04 -5.86
CA ARG A 341 -17.52 6.57 -4.49
C ARG A 341 -18.94 6.96 -4.09
N GLU A 342 -19.31 8.18 -4.34
CA GLU A 342 -20.63 8.75 -4.02
C GLU A 342 -21.76 8.00 -4.74
N ALA A 343 -21.53 7.64 -6.00
CA ALA A 343 -22.51 6.88 -6.79
C ALA A 343 -22.75 5.45 -6.25
N VAL A 344 -21.76 4.85 -5.58
CA VAL A 344 -21.92 3.54 -4.93
C VAL A 344 -22.61 3.69 -3.58
N LEU A 345 -22.16 4.64 -2.76
CA LEU A 345 -22.62 4.76 -1.37
C LEU A 345 -23.99 5.44 -1.24
N SER A 346 -24.35 6.36 -2.15
CA SER A 346 -25.65 7.05 -2.13
C SER A 346 -26.86 6.16 -2.39
N VAL A 347 -26.64 4.98 -2.97
CA VAL A 347 -27.72 4.01 -3.21
C VAL A 347 -28.28 3.46 -1.88
N TRP A 348 -27.49 3.46 -0.81
CA TRP A 348 -27.87 2.92 0.50
C TRP A 348 -28.51 3.94 1.45
N SER A 349 -28.17 5.22 1.33
CA SER A 349 -28.82 6.28 2.13
C SER A 349 -30.33 6.40 1.85
N LYS A 350 -30.80 5.85 0.72
CA LYS A 350 -32.23 5.80 0.36
C LYS A 350 -32.99 4.64 1.01
N PHE A 351 -32.30 3.67 1.63
CA PHE A 351 -32.91 2.51 2.28
C PHE A 351 -32.92 2.64 3.82
N ASP A 352 -32.21 3.62 4.38
CA ASP A 352 -32.13 3.88 5.83
C ASP A 352 -33.13 4.94 6.33
N GLU A 353 -34.05 5.44 5.50
CA GLU A 353 -35.18 6.21 6.00
C GLU A 353 -36.20 5.25 6.66
N PRO A 354 -36.47 5.38 7.96
CA PRO A 354 -37.49 4.56 8.62
C PRO A 354 -38.86 4.86 7.98
N ARG A 355 -39.50 3.81 7.51
CA ARG A 355 -40.90 3.85 7.08
C ARG A 355 -41.85 4.07 8.25
#